data_9f6eb7f84dbc088714542a8ca5acd172
#
_entry.id   9f6eb7f84dbc088714542a8ca5acd172
#
_cell.length_a   1.000
_cell.length_b   1.000
_cell.length_c   1.000
_cell.angle_alpha   90.00
_cell.angle_beta   90.00
_cell.angle_gamma   90.00
#
_symmetry.space_group_name_H-M   'P 1'
#
loop_
_entity.id
_entity.type
_entity.pdbx_description
1 polymer ?
#
loop_
_entity_poly.entity_id
_entity_poly.type
_entity_poly.pdbx_seq_one_letter_code
_entity_poly.pdbx_strand_id
1 'polypeptide(L)'
;MPKAEIKALEEAYAKAECPVVSNNSANRFTPDVPMVVPEINADHIEIIPAQRKRLGTKRGFIAVKSNCSLQSYVPALHPLMKEFGVNKALVCTYQPFPVQARPLTGCPRS
;
A
#
# COMPACT_ATOMS: atom_id res chain seq x y z
N MET A 1 5.92 14.94 -1.61
CA MET A 1 7.21 14.34 -1.24
C MET A 1 7.57 13.26 -2.25
N PRO A 2 8.84 13.16 -2.67
CA PRO A 2 9.34 12.05 -3.49
C PRO A 2 9.18 10.70 -2.75
N LYS A 3 8.98 9.61 -3.48
CA LYS A 3 8.79 8.28 -2.88
C LYS A 3 9.98 7.82 -2.02
N ALA A 4 11.20 8.21 -2.41
CA ALA A 4 12.40 7.87 -1.66
C ALA A 4 12.43 8.52 -0.28
N GLU A 5 12.00 9.77 -0.16
CA GLU A 5 11.92 10.48 1.11
C GLU A 5 10.84 9.87 2.02
N ILE A 6 9.69 9.50 1.46
CA ILE A 6 8.62 8.84 2.20
C ILE A 6 9.10 7.49 2.74
N LYS A 7 9.79 6.72 1.90
CA LYS A 7 10.35 5.42 2.32
C LYS A 7 11.34 5.59 3.46
N ALA A 8 12.26 6.56 3.35
CA ALA A 8 13.23 6.85 4.40
C ALA A 8 12.55 7.30 5.71
N LEU A 9 11.49 8.11 5.60
CA LEU A 9 10.72 8.57 6.75
C LEU A 9 9.99 7.40 7.45
N GLU A 10 9.31 6.56 6.70
CA GLU A 10 8.63 5.38 7.26
C GLU A 10 9.61 4.42 7.94
N GLU A 11 10.78 4.19 7.34
CA GLU A 11 11.83 3.39 7.96
C GLU A 11 12.42 4.03 9.22
N ALA A 12 12.56 5.35 9.25
CA ALA A 12 13.02 6.08 10.44
C ALA A 12 12.05 5.93 11.61
N TYR A 13 10.74 6.04 11.36
CA TYR A 13 9.72 5.79 12.38
C TYR A 13 9.73 4.34 12.86
N ALA A 14 9.82 3.38 11.96
CA ALA A 14 9.90 1.98 12.34
C ALA A 14 11.15 1.69 13.19
N LYS A 15 12.31 2.25 12.83
CA LYS A 15 13.55 2.15 13.63
C LYS A 15 13.44 2.81 15.00
N ALA A 16 12.61 3.85 15.14
CA ALA A 16 12.28 4.46 16.41
C ALA A 16 11.26 3.63 17.24
N GLU A 17 11.07 2.35 16.88
CA GLU A 17 10.14 1.41 17.53
C GLU A 17 8.65 1.82 17.43
N CYS A 18 8.31 2.67 16.46
CA CYS A 18 6.93 3.06 16.16
C CYS A 18 6.36 2.17 15.06
N PRO A 19 5.24 1.47 15.29
CA PRO A 19 4.51 0.81 14.22
C PRO A 19 4.00 1.83 13.19
N VAL A 20 4.25 1.58 11.91
CA VAL A 20 3.83 2.43 10.81
C VAL A 20 2.78 1.70 9.97
N VAL A 21 1.59 2.25 9.89
CA VAL A 21 0.56 1.82 8.95
C VAL A 21 0.39 2.90 7.90
N SER A 22 0.78 2.60 6.67
CA SER A 22 0.85 3.59 5.60
C SER A 22 -0.13 3.30 4.48
N ASN A 23 -0.79 4.34 3.98
CA ASN A 23 -1.55 4.28 2.74
C ASN A 23 -0.72 4.69 1.52
N ASN A 24 0.54 5.06 1.71
CA ASN A 24 1.42 5.45 0.63
C ASN A 24 1.92 4.24 -0.17
N SER A 25 2.25 4.48 -1.43
CA SER A 25 2.72 3.44 -2.33
C SER A 25 4.23 3.20 -2.27
N ALA A 26 4.98 3.94 -1.44
CA ALA A 26 6.45 3.90 -1.44
C ALA A 26 7.02 2.52 -1.07
N ASN A 27 6.42 1.85 -0.07
CA ASN A 27 6.85 0.55 0.41
C ASN A 27 5.99 -0.64 -0.08
N ARG A 28 5.04 -0.43 -0.99
CA ARG A 28 4.14 -1.52 -1.46
C ARG A 28 4.85 -2.71 -2.10
N PHE A 29 6.00 -2.48 -2.71
CA PHE A 29 6.79 -3.51 -3.39
C PHE A 29 8.08 -3.87 -2.64
N THR A 30 8.22 -3.45 -1.39
CA THR A 30 9.31 -3.89 -0.53
C THR A 30 9.01 -5.31 -0.04
N PRO A 31 9.87 -6.31 -0.28
CA PRO A 31 9.54 -7.72 -0.11
C PRO A 31 9.08 -8.13 1.29
N ASP A 32 9.56 -7.47 2.33
CA ASP A 32 9.26 -7.77 3.73
C ASP A 32 8.23 -6.81 4.36
N VAL A 33 7.61 -5.98 3.54
CA VAL A 33 6.52 -5.09 3.96
C VAL A 33 5.19 -5.70 3.56
N PRO A 34 4.33 -6.10 4.51
CA PRO A 34 3.04 -6.66 4.19
C PRO A 34 2.11 -5.60 3.60
N MET A 35 1.52 -5.92 2.46
CA MET A 35 0.42 -5.16 1.88
C MET A 35 -0.88 -5.85 2.25
N VAL A 36 -1.67 -5.25 3.14
CA VAL A 36 -2.78 -5.92 3.81
C VAL A 36 -4.13 -5.37 3.37
N VAL A 37 -5.03 -6.29 3.05
CA VAL A 37 -6.47 -6.12 3.02
C VAL A 37 -7.02 -7.05 4.10
N PRO A 38 -7.40 -6.56 5.30
CA PRO A 38 -7.61 -7.39 6.48
C PRO A 38 -8.61 -8.52 6.30
N GLU A 39 -9.65 -8.31 5.51
CA GLU A 39 -10.70 -9.29 5.23
C GLU A 39 -10.24 -10.44 4.33
N ILE A 40 -9.08 -10.31 3.67
CA ILE A 40 -8.63 -11.24 2.63
C ILE A 40 -7.32 -11.91 3.00
N ASN A 41 -6.33 -11.13 3.42
CA ASN A 41 -4.96 -11.59 3.61
C ASN A 41 -4.33 -11.09 4.90
N ALA A 42 -5.08 -11.15 6.00
CA ALA A 42 -4.58 -10.78 7.33
C ALA A 42 -3.31 -11.56 7.73
N ASP A 43 -3.15 -12.77 7.24
CA ASP A 43 -1.98 -13.64 7.42
C ASP A 43 -0.68 -13.07 6.86
N HIS A 44 -0.74 -12.12 5.92
CA HIS A 44 0.45 -11.44 5.41
C HIS A 44 1.24 -10.68 6.49
N ILE A 45 0.64 -10.37 7.63
CA ILE A 45 1.35 -9.78 8.77
C ILE A 45 2.41 -10.72 9.37
N GLU A 46 2.35 -12.02 9.10
CA GLU A 46 3.35 -12.99 9.56
C GLU A 46 4.75 -12.75 8.98
N ILE A 47 4.88 -11.93 7.94
CA ILE A 47 6.20 -11.50 7.42
C ILE A 47 6.87 -10.43 8.30
N ILE A 48 6.14 -9.77 9.21
CA ILE A 48 6.67 -8.70 10.06
C ILE A 48 7.92 -9.14 10.87
N PRO A 49 8.03 -10.35 11.43
CA PRO A 49 9.25 -10.78 12.10
C PRO A 49 10.49 -10.74 11.20
N ALA A 50 10.35 -11.07 9.91
CA ALA A 50 11.46 -10.96 8.94
C ALA A 50 11.83 -9.49 8.69
N GLN A 51 10.86 -8.61 8.56
CA GLN A 51 11.07 -7.17 8.44
C GLN A 51 11.78 -6.59 9.67
N ARG A 52 11.38 -6.98 10.88
CA ARG A 52 12.01 -6.56 12.13
C ARG A 52 13.48 -6.98 12.20
N LYS A 53 13.83 -8.16 11.72
CA LYS A 53 15.22 -8.60 11.62
C LYS A 53 16.03 -7.69 10.70
N ARG A 54 15.47 -7.31 9.56
CA ARG A 54 16.13 -6.39 8.61
C ARG A 54 16.30 -4.99 9.19
N LEU A 55 15.28 -4.47 9.84
CA LEU A 55 15.30 -3.12 10.43
C LEU A 55 16.02 -3.04 11.77
N GLY A 56 16.25 -4.17 12.44
CA GLY A 56 16.83 -4.23 13.76
C GLY A 56 15.89 -3.73 14.87
N THR A 57 14.58 -3.90 14.69
CA THR A 57 13.55 -3.42 15.61
C THR A 57 12.92 -4.57 16.40
N LYS A 58 12.38 -4.25 17.58
CA LYS A 58 11.62 -5.18 18.43
C LYS A 58 10.12 -5.01 18.28
N ARG A 59 9.65 -3.78 18.21
CA ARG A 59 8.23 -3.41 18.11
C ARG A 59 7.89 -2.70 16.80
N GLY A 60 8.83 -1.91 16.27
CA GLY A 60 8.64 -1.16 15.04
C GLY A 60 8.45 -2.07 13.83
N PHE A 61 7.53 -1.69 12.97
CA PHE A 61 7.29 -2.34 11.68
C PHE A 61 6.60 -1.37 10.73
N ILE A 62 6.57 -1.71 9.46
CA ILE A 62 5.82 -1.01 8.42
C ILE A 62 4.83 -1.99 7.82
N ALA A 63 3.57 -1.63 7.76
CA ALA A 63 2.54 -2.30 7.00
C ALA A 63 1.87 -1.30 6.07
N VAL A 64 1.54 -1.71 4.87
CA VAL A 64 0.97 -0.81 3.87
C VAL A 64 -0.41 -1.29 3.42
N LYS A 65 -1.23 -0.31 3.11
CA LYS A 65 -2.54 -0.50 2.50
C LYS A 65 -2.37 -0.73 0.99
N SER A 66 -3.21 -1.59 0.42
CA SER A 66 -3.31 -1.77 -1.02
C SER A 66 -3.82 -0.50 -1.72
N ASN A 67 -3.91 -0.54 -3.05
CA ASN A 67 -4.48 0.56 -3.81
C ASN A 67 -5.92 0.87 -3.36
N CYS A 68 -6.28 2.16 -3.28
CA CYS A 68 -7.60 2.60 -2.83
C CYS A 68 -8.74 2.03 -3.71
N SER A 69 -8.53 1.91 -5.01
CA SER A 69 -9.52 1.33 -5.92
C SER A 69 -9.76 -0.15 -5.62
N LEU A 70 -8.72 -0.93 -5.34
CA LEU A 70 -8.85 -2.34 -4.99
C LEU A 70 -9.71 -2.57 -3.76
N GLN A 71 -9.55 -1.73 -2.75
CA GLN A 71 -10.29 -1.89 -1.49
C GLN A 71 -11.79 -1.62 -1.60
N SER A 72 -12.24 -1.00 -2.68
CA SER A 72 -13.67 -0.77 -2.89
C SER A 72 -14.42 -2.01 -3.39
N TYR A 73 -13.79 -2.87 -4.17
CA TYR A 73 -14.49 -4.01 -4.79
C TYR A 73 -13.92 -5.38 -4.42
N VAL A 74 -12.63 -5.48 -4.08
CA VAL A 74 -12.00 -6.79 -3.79
C VAL A 74 -12.59 -7.47 -2.57
N PRO A 75 -12.91 -6.80 -1.45
CA PRO A 75 -13.59 -7.43 -0.32
C PRO A 75 -14.95 -8.03 -0.65
N ALA A 76 -15.68 -7.44 -1.61
CA ALA A 76 -16.95 -7.99 -2.08
C ALA A 76 -16.77 -9.15 -3.06
N LEU A 77 -15.78 -9.07 -3.95
CA LEU A 77 -15.50 -10.11 -4.93
C LEU A 77 -14.88 -11.37 -4.34
N HIS A 78 -14.09 -11.24 -3.28
CA HIS A 78 -13.35 -12.36 -2.72
C HIS A 78 -14.26 -13.49 -2.19
N PRO A 79 -15.31 -13.24 -1.37
CA PRO A 79 -16.23 -14.30 -0.96
C PRO A 79 -17.00 -14.88 -2.14
N LEU A 80 -17.40 -14.07 -3.12
CA LEU A 80 -18.07 -14.55 -4.32
C LEU A 80 -17.16 -15.44 -5.16
N MET A 81 -15.88 -15.11 -5.23
CA MET A 81 -14.89 -15.93 -5.92
C MET A 81 -14.72 -17.30 -5.24
N LYS A 82 -14.75 -17.34 -3.91
CA LYS A 82 -14.65 -18.60 -3.16
C LYS A 82 -15.85 -19.52 -3.38
N GLU A 83 -17.05 -18.98 -3.43
CA GLU A 83 -18.29 -19.75 -3.54
C GLU A 83 -18.63 -20.12 -4.97
N PHE A 84 -18.47 -19.18 -5.91
CA PHE A 84 -18.98 -19.34 -7.30
C PHE A 84 -17.88 -19.28 -8.36
N GLY A 85 -16.67 -18.87 -8.00
CA GLY A 85 -15.63 -18.54 -8.94
C GLY A 85 -15.90 -17.22 -9.68
N VAL A 86 -14.84 -16.57 -10.14
CA VAL A 86 -14.90 -15.35 -10.98
C VAL A 86 -14.01 -15.55 -12.18
N ASN A 87 -14.60 -15.65 -13.36
CA ASN A 87 -13.86 -15.84 -14.60
C ASN A 87 -13.27 -14.55 -15.17
N LYS A 88 -14.02 -13.46 -15.08
CA LYS A 88 -13.62 -12.14 -15.60
C LYS A 88 -14.23 -11.03 -14.74
N ALA A 89 -13.49 -9.96 -14.57
CA ALA A 89 -13.97 -8.72 -13.97
C ALA A 89 -13.53 -7.53 -14.83
N LEU A 90 -14.47 -6.65 -15.16
CA LEU A 90 -14.18 -5.38 -15.81
C LEU A 90 -14.34 -4.26 -14.78
N VAL A 91 -13.24 -3.56 -14.51
CA VAL A 91 -13.20 -2.51 -13.49
C VAL A 91 -12.85 -1.18 -14.15
N CYS A 92 -13.72 -0.19 -13.99
CA CYS A 92 -13.48 1.18 -14.40
C CYS A 92 -13.37 2.06 -13.16
N THR A 93 -12.30 2.85 -13.06
CA THR A 93 -12.09 3.78 -11.94
C THR A 93 -12.02 5.22 -12.43
N TYR A 94 -12.75 6.08 -11.76
CA TYR A 94 -12.68 7.52 -11.95
C TYR A 94 -11.89 8.11 -10.80
N GLN A 95 -10.64 8.50 -11.06
CA GLN A 95 -9.75 9.05 -10.04
C GLN A 95 -9.41 10.50 -10.41
N PRO A 96 -9.50 11.43 -9.45
CA PRO A 96 -8.97 12.76 -9.68
C PRO A 96 -7.46 12.66 -9.90
N PHE A 97 -6.93 13.49 -10.77
CA PHE A 97 -5.49 13.61 -10.90
C PHE A 97 -4.90 13.91 -9.52
N PRO A 98 -3.87 13.16 -9.09
CA PRO A 98 -3.16 13.56 -7.90
C PRO A 98 -2.71 15.01 -8.11
N VAL A 99 -3.21 15.91 -7.26
CA VAL A 99 -2.73 17.29 -7.19
C VAL A 99 -1.33 17.24 -6.56
N GLN A 100 -0.43 16.56 -7.21
CA GLN A 100 0.97 16.87 -7.08
C GLN A 100 1.14 18.15 -7.89
N ALA A 101 1.41 19.23 -7.18
CA ALA A 101 1.79 20.50 -7.79
C ALA A 101 3.05 20.31 -8.65
N ARG A 102 2.86 19.73 -9.83
CA ARG A 102 3.71 20.03 -10.96
C ARG A 102 3.17 21.33 -11.51
N PRO A 103 3.95 22.39 -11.54
CA PRO A 103 3.58 23.53 -12.34
C PRO A 103 3.24 22.99 -13.73
N LEU A 104 2.08 23.34 -14.25
CA LEU A 104 1.71 23.11 -15.64
C LEU A 104 2.57 24.03 -16.53
N THR A 105 3.86 23.84 -16.50
CA THR A 105 4.78 24.42 -17.46
C THR A 105 4.65 23.59 -18.73
N GLY A 106 3.79 24.01 -19.65
CA GLY A 106 3.74 23.39 -20.96
C GLY A 106 2.37 23.20 -21.59
N CYS A 107 1.33 23.91 -21.14
CA CYS A 107 0.15 24.06 -22.00
C CYS A 107 0.38 25.31 -22.88
N PRO A 108 0.64 25.18 -24.19
CA PRO A 108 0.65 26.34 -25.08
C PRO A 108 -0.77 26.88 -25.11
N ARG A 109 -0.95 28.12 -24.65
CA ARG A 109 -2.18 28.88 -24.94
C ARG A 109 -2.16 29.18 -26.44
N SER A 110 -3.03 28.58 -27.16
CA SER A 110 -3.43 29.03 -28.51
C SER A 110 -4.22 30.32 -28.42
#